data_f793873241942f77bbe5ed090af2afe2
#
_entry.id   f793873241942f77bbe5ed090af2afe2
#
_cell.length_a   1.000
_cell.length_b   1.000
_cell.length_c   1.000
_cell.angle_alpha   90.00
_cell.angle_beta   90.00
_cell.angle_gamma   90.00
#
_symmetry.space_group_name_H-M   'P 1'
#
loop_
_entity.id
_entity.type
_entity.pdbx_description
1 polymer ?
#
loop_
_entity_poly.entity_id
_entity_poly.type
_entity_poly.pdbx_seq_one_letter_code
_entity_poly.pdbx_strand_id
1 'polypeptide(L)'
;MTRARADRTVPERTPVRREEAAERSVPDGGVRGGGTRERLLAAASALFAERGYDRATVREIAARAGVNQALLFRHFGSKQALFGEVVAQGGYEQLRNTPPERLVETVLRSLLHPPADPAGAPGASRSLKTMLRSVGGGDEVSTAVTALGDAYAKALAELSTRQDGALRADLALSWLLGIGLVRVVVGKRPLAEADPDEICRLVLGTLGHLLDGLPEDGTGGAREEPS
;
A
#
# COMPACT_ATOMS: atom_id res chain seq x y z
N MET A 1 92.56 23.18 -24.54
CA MET A 1 91.61 22.04 -24.32
C MET A 1 90.37 22.59 -23.69
N THR A 2 89.36 22.91 -24.55
CA THR A 2 88.14 23.57 -24.09
C THR A 2 86.95 22.84 -24.66
N ARG A 3 86.18 22.18 -23.83
CA ARG A 3 84.95 21.44 -24.23
C ARG A 3 83.81 22.41 -24.29
N ALA A 4 83.18 22.48 -25.48
CA ALA A 4 81.99 23.20 -25.76
C ALA A 4 80.81 22.54 -25.04
N ARG A 5 79.92 23.37 -24.44
CA ARG A 5 78.71 23.04 -23.74
C ARG A 5 77.56 23.22 -24.72
N ALA A 6 76.86 22.15 -25.10
CA ALA A 6 75.71 22.19 -25.97
C ALA A 6 74.50 22.72 -25.22
N ASP A 7 73.93 23.73 -25.75
CA ASP A 7 72.67 24.36 -25.38
C ASP A 7 71.52 23.42 -25.84
N ARG A 8 70.66 22.97 -24.90
CA ARG A 8 69.46 22.18 -25.18
C ARG A 8 68.24 23.07 -24.99
N THR A 9 67.82 23.64 -26.08
CA THR A 9 66.50 24.29 -26.18
C THR A 9 65.37 23.25 -25.93
N VAL A 10 64.56 23.53 -24.93
CA VAL A 10 63.35 22.79 -24.57
C VAL A 10 62.20 23.32 -25.46
N PRO A 11 61.43 22.47 -26.16
CA PRO A 11 60.28 22.95 -26.89
C PRO A 11 59.11 23.26 -25.94
N GLU A 12 58.60 24.44 -26.13
CA GLU A 12 57.42 25.01 -25.50
C GLU A 12 56.20 24.14 -25.74
N ARG A 13 55.59 23.62 -24.66
CA ARG A 13 54.37 22.82 -24.71
C ARG A 13 53.15 23.78 -24.83
N THR A 14 52.52 23.77 -25.98
CA THR A 14 51.22 24.35 -26.23
C THR A 14 50.17 23.80 -25.24
N PRO A 15 49.35 24.66 -24.60
CA PRO A 15 48.28 24.15 -23.72
C PRO A 15 47.18 23.52 -24.54
N VAL A 16 46.96 22.22 -24.32
CA VAL A 16 45.81 21.50 -24.83
C VAL A 16 44.56 22.09 -24.19
N ARG A 17 43.71 22.68 -25.02
CA ARG A 17 42.38 23.17 -24.70
C ARG A 17 41.56 21.99 -24.17
N ARG A 18 41.27 21.99 -22.87
CA ARG A 18 40.23 21.13 -22.27
C ARG A 18 38.92 21.52 -22.91
N GLU A 19 38.41 20.69 -23.79
CA GLU A 19 37.01 20.70 -24.19
C GLU A 19 36.22 20.37 -22.94
N GLU A 20 35.50 21.37 -22.44
CA GLU A 20 34.42 21.20 -21.49
C GLU A 20 33.40 20.27 -22.11
N ALA A 21 33.36 19.03 -21.62
CA ALA A 21 32.23 18.14 -21.86
C ALA A 21 31.00 18.82 -21.26
N ALA A 22 30.26 19.50 -22.12
CA ALA A 22 28.94 20.00 -21.78
C ALA A 22 28.10 18.83 -21.28
N GLU A 23 27.85 18.82 -19.98
CA GLU A 23 26.74 18.08 -19.38
C GLU A 23 25.48 18.46 -20.15
N ARG A 24 25.08 17.59 -21.05
CA ARG A 24 23.75 17.68 -21.66
C ARG A 24 22.75 17.37 -20.57
N SER A 25 22.31 18.41 -19.88
CA SER A 25 21.05 18.42 -19.16
C SER A 25 19.98 17.99 -20.15
N VAL A 26 19.50 16.76 -20.00
CA VAL A 26 18.28 16.31 -20.68
C VAL A 26 17.17 17.26 -20.17
N PRO A 27 16.50 18.02 -21.04
CA PRO A 27 15.39 18.84 -20.59
C PRO A 27 14.33 17.93 -20.00
N ASP A 28 13.97 18.18 -18.76
CA ASP A 28 12.81 17.60 -18.09
C ASP A 28 11.56 18.03 -18.89
N GLY A 29 11.21 17.21 -19.86
CA GLY A 29 10.02 17.38 -20.69
C GLY A 29 8.80 17.24 -19.80
N GLY A 30 8.28 18.37 -19.33
CA GLY A 30 7.08 18.48 -18.52
C GLY A 30 5.88 17.78 -19.15
N VAL A 31 5.62 16.54 -18.74
CA VAL A 31 4.31 15.92 -18.80
C VAL A 31 3.60 16.29 -17.49
N ARG A 32 2.54 17.05 -17.59
CA ARG A 32 1.62 17.41 -16.51
C ARG A 32 1.14 16.13 -15.83
N GLY A 33 1.53 15.92 -14.57
CA GLY A 33 1.07 14.78 -13.76
C GLY A 33 2.13 14.37 -12.77
N GLY A 34 1.96 14.68 -11.51
CA GLY A 34 2.62 14.13 -10.34
C GLY A 34 4.16 14.11 -10.31
N GLY A 35 4.74 14.34 -9.15
CA GLY A 35 6.17 14.20 -8.94
C GLY A 35 6.67 12.77 -9.24
N THR A 36 7.97 12.57 -9.31
CA THR A 36 8.59 11.24 -9.52
C THR A 36 8.03 10.17 -8.57
N ARG A 37 7.75 10.54 -7.34
CA ARG A 37 7.16 9.65 -6.32
C ARG A 37 5.76 9.18 -6.72
N GLU A 38 4.91 10.07 -7.21
CA GLU A 38 3.54 9.75 -7.64
C GLU A 38 3.54 8.86 -8.89
N ARG A 39 4.44 9.12 -9.86
CA ARG A 39 4.59 8.25 -11.04
C ARG A 39 5.02 6.84 -10.66
N LEU A 40 5.92 6.71 -9.69
CA LEU A 40 6.36 5.40 -9.16
C LEU A 40 5.21 4.68 -8.45
N LEU A 41 4.43 5.38 -7.61
CA LEU A 41 3.25 4.81 -6.94
C LEU A 41 2.20 4.33 -7.95
N ALA A 42 1.85 5.15 -8.94
CA ALA A 42 0.89 4.78 -9.97
C ALA A 42 1.36 3.57 -10.80
N ALA A 43 2.64 3.56 -11.20
CA ALA A 43 3.23 2.44 -11.93
C ALA A 43 3.26 1.16 -11.09
N ALA A 44 3.59 1.27 -9.80
CA ALA A 44 3.61 0.15 -8.87
C ALA A 44 2.19 -0.40 -8.63
N SER A 45 1.22 0.46 -8.36
CA SER A 45 -0.19 0.09 -8.17
C SER A 45 -0.70 -0.71 -9.37
N ALA A 46 -0.48 -0.21 -10.60
CA ALA A 46 -0.88 -0.90 -11.80
C ALA A 46 -0.19 -2.27 -11.98
N LEU A 47 1.14 -2.35 -11.77
CA LEU A 47 1.88 -3.60 -11.92
C LEU A 47 1.54 -4.63 -10.83
N PHE A 48 1.31 -4.19 -9.59
CA PHE A 48 0.87 -5.07 -8.51
C PHE A 48 -0.54 -5.61 -8.77
N ALA A 49 -1.44 -4.79 -9.33
CA ALA A 49 -2.78 -5.23 -9.72
C ALA A 49 -2.73 -6.21 -10.91
N GLU A 50 -1.89 -5.97 -11.92
CA GLU A 50 -1.78 -6.80 -13.13
C GLU A 50 -1.09 -8.15 -12.88
N ARG A 51 -0.07 -8.20 -12.01
CA ARG A 51 0.84 -9.35 -11.89
C ARG A 51 1.01 -9.89 -10.48
N GLY A 52 0.46 -9.22 -9.50
CA GLY A 52 0.72 -9.47 -8.08
C GLY A 52 2.09 -8.99 -7.63
N TYR A 53 2.26 -8.91 -6.30
CA TYR A 53 3.49 -8.41 -5.66
C TYR A 53 4.75 -9.16 -6.10
N ASP A 54 4.71 -10.51 -6.10
CA ASP A 54 5.93 -11.31 -6.32
C ASP A 54 6.50 -11.17 -7.73
N ARG A 55 5.62 -11.10 -8.74
CA ARG A 55 6.02 -11.06 -10.16
C ARG A 55 6.36 -9.66 -10.67
N ALA A 56 5.88 -8.60 -10.02
CA ALA A 56 6.25 -7.23 -10.35
C ALA A 56 7.69 -6.96 -9.90
N THR A 57 8.56 -6.54 -10.79
CA THR A 57 9.95 -6.22 -10.48
C THR A 57 10.18 -4.73 -10.33
N VAL A 58 11.15 -4.32 -9.50
CA VAL A 58 11.56 -2.92 -9.35
C VAL A 58 11.95 -2.30 -10.68
N ARG A 59 12.60 -3.08 -11.57
CA ARG A 59 12.99 -2.64 -12.91
C ARG A 59 11.79 -2.31 -13.78
N GLU A 60 10.75 -3.15 -13.76
CA GLU A 60 9.52 -2.91 -14.54
C GLU A 60 8.74 -1.71 -13.99
N ILE A 61 8.66 -1.56 -12.67
CA ILE A 61 8.01 -0.40 -12.04
C ILE A 61 8.72 0.88 -12.45
N ALA A 62 10.05 0.94 -12.35
CA ALA A 62 10.84 2.11 -12.74
C ALA A 62 10.70 2.41 -14.24
N ALA A 63 10.76 1.40 -15.10
CA ALA A 63 10.57 1.53 -16.55
C ALA A 63 9.17 2.08 -16.88
N ARG A 64 8.11 1.56 -16.26
CA ARG A 64 6.74 2.02 -16.44
C ARG A 64 6.53 3.46 -15.96
N ALA A 65 7.21 3.84 -14.87
CA ALA A 65 7.20 5.21 -14.35
C ALA A 65 8.06 6.19 -15.17
N GLY A 66 8.84 5.71 -16.14
CA GLY A 66 9.77 6.51 -16.93
C GLY A 66 10.91 7.11 -16.11
N VAL A 67 11.42 6.37 -15.12
CA VAL A 67 12.48 6.82 -14.21
C VAL A 67 13.58 5.77 -14.04
N ASN A 68 14.73 6.20 -13.48
CA ASN A 68 15.78 5.28 -13.10
C ASN A 68 15.39 4.48 -11.84
N GLN A 69 15.74 3.20 -11.81
CA GLN A 69 15.54 2.31 -10.69
C GLN A 69 16.11 2.85 -9.36
N ALA A 70 17.24 3.58 -9.40
CA ALA A 70 17.83 4.20 -8.22
C ALA A 70 16.88 5.21 -7.54
N LEU A 71 16.02 5.89 -8.30
CA LEU A 71 15.02 6.81 -7.77
C LEU A 71 13.94 6.09 -6.96
N LEU A 72 13.58 4.85 -7.35
CA LEU A 72 12.64 4.06 -6.55
C LEU A 72 13.22 3.78 -5.16
N PHE A 73 14.47 3.32 -5.09
CA PHE A 73 15.11 3.07 -3.80
C PHE A 73 15.31 4.36 -2.99
N ARG A 74 15.61 5.48 -3.64
CA ARG A 74 15.74 6.78 -2.98
C ARG A 74 14.42 7.26 -2.36
N HIS A 75 13.28 7.01 -3.00
CA HIS A 75 11.97 7.48 -2.54
C HIS A 75 11.30 6.53 -1.55
N PHE A 76 11.53 5.23 -1.68
CA PHE A 76 10.78 4.21 -0.95
C PHE A 76 11.68 3.23 -0.18
N GLY A 77 12.99 3.27 -0.38
CA GLY A 77 13.92 2.34 0.28
C GLY A 77 13.85 0.90 -0.26
N SER A 78 12.66 0.34 -0.42
CA SER A 78 12.47 -1.05 -0.85
C SER A 78 11.20 -1.23 -1.70
N LYS A 79 11.12 -2.35 -2.43
CA LYS A 79 9.87 -2.76 -3.12
C LYS A 79 8.74 -3.01 -2.12
N GLN A 80 9.09 -3.51 -0.96
CA GLN A 80 8.16 -3.82 0.12
C GLN A 80 7.56 -2.53 0.71
N ALA A 81 8.38 -1.51 0.99
CA ALA A 81 7.92 -0.20 1.43
C ALA A 81 7.02 0.48 0.38
N LEU A 82 7.40 0.43 -0.90
CA LEU A 82 6.56 0.90 -2.00
C LEU A 82 5.21 0.17 -2.05
N PHE A 83 5.19 -1.13 -1.79
CA PHE A 83 3.94 -1.90 -1.73
C PHE A 83 3.06 -1.46 -0.56
N GLY A 84 3.64 -1.24 0.63
CA GLY A 84 2.93 -0.70 1.79
C GLY A 84 2.26 0.66 1.50
N GLU A 85 2.97 1.54 0.81
CA GLU A 85 2.44 2.84 0.38
C GLU A 85 1.28 2.70 -0.63
N VAL A 86 1.38 1.77 -1.58
CA VAL A 86 0.29 1.47 -2.53
C VAL A 86 -0.94 0.96 -1.80
N VAL A 87 -0.77 0.04 -0.85
CA VAL A 87 -1.87 -0.49 -0.02
C VAL A 87 -2.49 0.62 0.83
N ALA A 88 -1.66 1.46 1.45
CA ALA A 88 -2.14 2.58 2.26
C ALA A 88 -2.94 3.58 1.42
N GLN A 89 -2.47 3.93 0.22
CA GLN A 89 -3.19 4.81 -0.69
C GLN A 89 -4.58 4.26 -1.04
N GLY A 90 -4.67 2.99 -1.43
CA GLY A 90 -5.96 2.33 -1.73
C GLY A 90 -6.89 2.32 -0.51
N GLY A 91 -6.36 2.06 0.68
CA GLY A 91 -7.11 2.10 1.93
C GLY A 91 -7.63 3.50 2.26
N TYR A 92 -6.83 4.55 2.08
CA TYR A 92 -7.28 5.93 2.27
C TYR A 92 -8.35 6.35 1.24
N GLU A 93 -8.26 5.89 0.00
CA GLU A 93 -9.31 6.10 -1.01
C GLU A 93 -10.60 5.42 -0.60
N GLN A 94 -10.54 4.18 -0.14
CA GLN A 94 -11.69 3.47 0.40
C GLN A 94 -12.32 4.20 1.58
N LEU A 95 -11.50 4.66 2.55
CA LEU A 95 -11.96 5.41 3.71
C LEU A 95 -12.69 6.71 3.33
N ARG A 96 -12.15 7.46 2.35
CA ARG A 96 -12.78 8.71 1.88
C ARG A 96 -14.09 8.49 1.13
N ASN A 97 -14.21 7.38 0.41
CA ASN A 97 -15.34 7.09 -0.46
C ASN A 97 -16.43 6.24 0.21
N THR A 98 -16.23 5.84 1.47
CA THR A 98 -17.17 4.99 2.21
C THR A 98 -17.76 5.77 3.38
N PRO A 99 -19.09 5.87 3.48
CA PRO A 99 -19.72 6.42 4.67
C PRO A 99 -19.33 5.64 5.93
N PRO A 100 -19.13 6.31 7.08
CA PRO A 100 -18.68 5.65 8.31
C PRO A 100 -19.51 4.43 8.70
N GLU A 101 -20.83 4.49 8.53
CA GLU A 101 -21.77 3.44 8.89
C GLU A 101 -21.57 2.16 8.06
N ARG A 102 -21.02 2.30 6.83
CA ARG A 102 -20.75 1.18 5.92
C ARG A 102 -19.27 0.74 5.93
N LEU A 103 -18.45 1.41 6.71
CA LEU A 103 -17.00 1.20 6.68
C LEU A 103 -16.62 -0.22 7.11
N VAL A 104 -17.24 -0.73 8.19
CA VAL A 104 -17.01 -2.09 8.69
C VAL A 104 -17.37 -3.15 7.64
N GLU A 105 -18.53 -3.03 7.02
CA GLU A 105 -18.97 -3.94 5.97
C GLU A 105 -18.03 -3.89 4.77
N THR A 106 -17.65 -2.69 4.33
CA THR A 106 -16.78 -2.49 3.17
C THR A 106 -15.38 -3.08 3.40
N VAL A 107 -14.80 -2.86 4.58
CA VAL A 107 -13.52 -3.46 4.96
C VAL A 107 -13.62 -4.98 5.03
N LEU A 108 -14.66 -5.50 5.67
CA LEU A 108 -14.85 -6.95 5.78
C LEU A 108 -14.99 -7.59 4.40
N ARG A 109 -15.83 -7.05 3.52
CA ARG A 109 -16.00 -7.54 2.16
C ARG A 109 -14.68 -7.50 1.36
N SER A 110 -13.89 -6.45 1.50
CA SER A 110 -12.57 -6.35 0.86
C SER A 110 -11.60 -7.45 1.33
N LEU A 111 -11.67 -7.82 2.60
CA LEU A 111 -10.85 -8.91 3.17
C LEU A 111 -11.36 -10.30 2.76
N LEU A 112 -12.67 -10.47 2.60
CA LEU A 112 -13.28 -11.74 2.21
C LEU A 112 -13.17 -12.01 0.70
N HIS A 113 -13.20 -10.94 -0.12
CA HIS A 113 -13.06 -10.99 -1.58
C HIS A 113 -11.82 -10.20 -1.99
N PRO A 114 -10.61 -10.67 -1.68
CA PRO A 114 -9.42 -10.01 -2.19
C PRO A 114 -9.49 -10.01 -3.73
N PRO A 115 -9.14 -8.88 -4.38
CA PRO A 115 -9.24 -8.76 -5.82
C PRO A 115 -8.55 -9.95 -6.49
N ALA A 116 -9.27 -10.59 -7.41
CA ALA A 116 -8.76 -11.74 -8.14
C ALA A 116 -7.48 -11.33 -8.89
N ASP A 117 -6.42 -12.11 -8.75
CA ASP A 117 -5.25 -11.96 -9.63
C ASP A 117 -5.73 -12.27 -11.06
N PRO A 118 -5.63 -11.30 -12.01
CA PRO A 118 -6.06 -11.51 -13.40
C PRO A 118 -5.38 -12.71 -14.07
N ALA A 119 -4.34 -13.27 -13.48
CA ALA A 119 -3.66 -14.47 -13.95
C ALA A 119 -4.11 -15.77 -13.24
N GLY A 120 -5.21 -15.74 -12.46
CA GLY A 120 -5.77 -16.94 -11.81
C GLY A 120 -4.88 -17.55 -10.71
N ALA A 121 -3.78 -16.88 -10.35
CA ALA A 121 -2.91 -17.34 -9.28
C ALA A 121 -3.38 -16.78 -7.91
N PRO A 122 -3.06 -17.42 -6.77
CA PRO A 122 -3.43 -16.94 -5.43
C PRO A 122 -2.63 -15.69 -5.01
N GLY A 123 -2.66 -14.63 -5.86
CA GLY A 123 -1.84 -13.42 -5.72
C GLY A 123 -2.27 -12.53 -4.55
N ALA A 124 -3.57 -12.37 -4.35
CA ALA A 124 -4.10 -11.56 -3.25
C ALA A 124 -3.76 -12.15 -1.87
N SER A 125 -3.80 -13.47 -1.75
CA SER A 125 -3.33 -14.16 -0.54
C SER A 125 -1.85 -13.92 -0.28
N ARG A 126 -1.02 -13.83 -1.32
CA ARG A 126 0.41 -13.53 -1.18
C ARG A 126 0.66 -12.08 -0.82
N SER A 127 -0.10 -11.14 -1.40
CA SER A 127 0.01 -9.73 -1.07
C SER A 127 -0.36 -9.48 0.39
N LEU A 128 -1.47 -10.05 0.86
CA LEU A 128 -1.88 -9.98 2.26
C LEU A 128 -0.86 -10.69 3.18
N LYS A 129 -0.32 -11.85 2.78
CA LYS A 129 0.77 -12.54 3.51
C LYS A 129 2.01 -11.67 3.61
N THR A 130 2.40 -11.00 2.53
CA THR A 130 3.57 -10.12 2.50
C THR A 130 3.35 -8.93 3.41
N MET A 131 2.16 -8.30 3.34
CA MET A 131 1.77 -7.20 4.20
C MET A 131 1.80 -7.60 5.69
N LEU A 132 1.19 -8.74 6.05
CA LEU A 132 1.14 -9.21 7.43
C LEU A 132 2.50 -9.62 8.00
N ARG A 133 3.40 -10.15 7.18
CA ARG A 133 4.79 -10.39 7.60
C ARG A 133 5.56 -9.11 7.86
N SER A 134 5.18 -8.03 7.20
CA SER A 134 5.84 -6.73 7.33
C SER A 134 5.39 -5.95 8.57
N VAL A 135 4.17 -6.19 9.03
CA VAL A 135 3.60 -5.52 10.22
C VAL A 135 4.39 -5.82 11.51
N GLY A 136 5.14 -6.94 11.56
CA GLY A 136 6.00 -7.29 12.72
C GLY A 136 7.47 -6.87 12.61
N GLY A 137 7.93 -6.29 11.49
CA GLY A 137 9.35 -6.13 11.16
C GLY A 137 10.01 -4.80 11.44
N GLY A 138 9.32 -3.79 11.95
CA GLY A 138 9.91 -2.46 12.26
C GLY A 138 10.33 -1.64 11.03
N ASP A 139 9.94 -2.03 9.83
CA ASP A 139 10.27 -1.39 8.56
C ASP A 139 9.30 -0.24 8.20
N GLU A 140 9.68 0.60 7.22
CA GLU A 140 8.86 1.71 6.69
C GLU A 140 7.45 1.29 6.23
N VAL A 141 7.27 0.04 5.81
CA VAL A 141 5.95 -0.55 5.50
C VAL A 141 5.02 -0.52 6.71
N SER A 142 5.57 -0.82 7.88
CA SER A 142 4.82 -0.79 9.14
C SER A 142 4.24 0.60 9.40
N THR A 143 4.97 1.66 9.09
CA THR A 143 4.54 3.05 9.35
C THR A 143 3.32 3.44 8.50
N ALA A 144 3.33 3.18 7.19
CA ALA A 144 2.21 3.54 6.30
C ALA A 144 0.94 2.74 6.63
N VAL A 145 1.09 1.44 6.91
CA VAL A 145 -0.01 0.54 7.27
C VAL A 145 -0.55 0.86 8.67
N THR A 146 0.31 1.19 9.63
CA THR A 146 -0.09 1.61 10.98
C THR A 146 -0.88 2.91 10.91
N ALA A 147 -0.39 3.93 10.19
CA ALA A 147 -1.08 5.19 10.01
C ALA A 147 -2.46 5.03 9.34
N LEU A 148 -2.57 4.10 8.38
CA LEU A 148 -3.86 3.72 7.80
C LEU A 148 -4.78 3.09 8.85
N GLY A 149 -4.28 2.16 9.66
CA GLY A 149 -5.02 1.54 10.76
C GLY A 149 -5.57 2.58 11.75
N ASP A 150 -4.73 3.55 12.15
CA ASP A 150 -5.13 4.66 13.02
C ASP A 150 -6.24 5.52 12.40
N ALA A 151 -6.18 5.76 11.07
CA ALA A 151 -7.23 6.52 10.37
C ALA A 151 -8.57 5.76 10.35
N TYR A 152 -8.55 4.45 10.14
CA TYR A 152 -9.74 3.61 10.23
C TYR A 152 -10.28 3.53 11.67
N ALA A 153 -9.41 3.35 12.66
CA ALA A 153 -9.78 3.32 14.07
C ALA A 153 -10.48 4.63 14.47
N LYS A 154 -9.92 5.77 14.06
CA LYS A 154 -10.53 7.08 14.30
C LYS A 154 -11.92 7.20 13.66
N ALA A 155 -12.08 6.83 12.40
CA ALA A 155 -13.36 6.90 11.72
C ALA A 155 -14.41 5.96 12.35
N LEU A 156 -14.01 4.78 12.82
CA LEU A 156 -14.91 3.86 13.53
C LEU A 156 -15.23 4.33 14.94
N ALA A 157 -14.28 4.96 15.64
CA ALA A 157 -14.50 5.51 16.97
C ALA A 157 -15.57 6.62 16.97
N GLU A 158 -15.71 7.38 15.87
CA GLU A 158 -16.74 8.40 15.69
C GLU A 158 -18.18 7.81 15.65
N LEU A 159 -18.32 6.50 15.36
CA LEU A 159 -19.61 5.81 15.42
C LEU A 159 -20.05 5.45 16.84
N SER A 160 -19.13 5.44 17.79
CA SER A 160 -19.43 5.10 19.17
C SER A 160 -19.70 6.36 19.99
N THR A 161 -20.78 6.34 20.76
CA THR A 161 -21.10 7.40 21.73
C THR A 161 -20.46 7.17 23.09
N ARG A 162 -19.73 6.08 23.28
CA ARG A 162 -19.14 5.66 24.55
C ARG A 162 -17.74 6.24 24.74
N GLN A 163 -17.33 6.40 26.00
CA GLN A 163 -15.99 6.92 26.35
C GLN A 163 -14.85 5.98 25.90
N ASP A 164 -15.14 4.68 25.74
CA ASP A 164 -14.20 3.65 25.28
C ASP A 164 -14.26 3.40 23.77
N GLY A 165 -14.83 4.32 22.97
CA GLY A 165 -15.04 4.20 21.52
C GLY A 165 -13.74 3.90 20.74
N ALA A 166 -12.62 4.50 21.13
CA ALA A 166 -11.33 4.24 20.50
C ALA A 166 -10.87 2.77 20.68
N LEU A 167 -10.97 2.25 21.91
CA LEU A 167 -10.63 0.83 22.17
C LEU A 167 -11.55 -0.13 21.41
N ARG A 168 -12.84 0.21 21.32
CA ARG A 168 -13.83 -0.59 20.59
C ARG A 168 -13.53 -0.62 19.09
N ALA A 169 -13.13 0.51 18.51
CA ALA A 169 -12.69 0.61 17.14
C ALA A 169 -11.45 -0.25 16.86
N ASP A 170 -10.45 -0.20 17.73
CA ASP A 170 -9.25 -1.04 17.62
C ASP A 170 -9.57 -2.53 17.73
N LEU A 171 -10.47 -2.92 18.63
CA LEU A 171 -10.93 -4.30 18.75
C LEU A 171 -11.67 -4.75 17.50
N ALA A 172 -12.54 -3.90 16.94
CA ALA A 172 -13.26 -4.19 15.70
C ALA A 172 -12.29 -4.41 14.53
N LEU A 173 -11.31 -3.51 14.32
CA LEU A 173 -10.30 -3.64 13.29
C LEU A 173 -9.43 -4.88 13.48
N SER A 174 -9.00 -5.16 14.71
CA SER A 174 -8.21 -6.35 15.03
C SER A 174 -8.98 -7.63 14.69
N TRP A 175 -10.27 -7.65 14.94
CA TRP A 175 -11.12 -8.79 14.62
C TRP A 175 -11.28 -8.97 13.11
N LEU A 176 -11.55 -7.87 12.36
CA LEU A 176 -11.65 -7.90 10.90
C LEU A 176 -10.35 -8.40 10.25
N LEU A 177 -9.20 -7.86 10.67
CA LEU A 177 -7.89 -8.30 10.19
C LEU A 177 -7.62 -9.77 10.53
N GLY A 178 -7.99 -10.20 11.73
CA GLY A 178 -7.88 -11.60 12.15
C GLY A 178 -8.70 -12.56 11.29
N ILE A 179 -9.94 -12.18 10.94
CA ILE A 179 -10.79 -12.95 10.02
C ILE A 179 -10.13 -13.06 8.64
N GLY A 180 -9.67 -11.94 8.08
CA GLY A 180 -8.96 -11.92 6.80
C GLY A 180 -7.70 -12.79 6.83
N LEU A 181 -6.90 -12.69 7.89
CA LEU A 181 -5.69 -13.50 8.08
C LEU A 181 -6.01 -15.01 8.11
N VAL A 182 -6.95 -15.40 8.95
CA VAL A 182 -7.29 -16.83 9.13
C VAL A 182 -7.91 -17.40 7.86
N ARG A 183 -8.79 -16.65 7.19
CA ARG A 183 -9.43 -17.07 5.94
C ARG A 183 -8.43 -17.19 4.79
N VAL A 184 -7.70 -16.11 4.53
CA VAL A 184 -6.92 -15.95 3.28
C VAL A 184 -5.50 -16.50 3.42
N VAL A 185 -4.88 -16.32 4.59
CA VAL A 185 -3.46 -16.68 4.80
C VAL A 185 -3.31 -18.06 5.38
N VAL A 186 -4.08 -18.38 6.44
CA VAL A 186 -4.04 -19.69 7.11
C VAL A 186 -4.85 -20.73 6.33
N GLY A 187 -5.96 -20.31 5.70
CA GLY A 187 -6.86 -21.20 4.97
C GLY A 187 -7.59 -22.19 5.89
N LYS A 188 -7.87 -21.78 7.15
CA LYS A 188 -8.49 -22.65 8.15
C LYS A 188 -9.96 -22.89 7.82
N ARG A 189 -10.34 -24.16 7.68
CA ARG A 189 -11.74 -24.58 7.59
C ARG A 189 -12.44 -24.52 8.96
N PRO A 190 -13.75 -24.22 9.01
CA PRO A 190 -14.67 -23.95 7.90
C PRO A 190 -14.60 -22.53 7.32
N LEU A 191 -13.94 -21.57 8.02
CA LEU A 191 -13.93 -20.16 7.66
C LEU A 191 -13.47 -19.90 6.22
N ALA A 192 -12.47 -20.64 5.71
CA ALA A 192 -11.95 -20.48 4.35
C ALA A 192 -12.97 -20.81 3.26
N GLU A 193 -13.91 -21.72 3.55
CA GLU A 193 -14.93 -22.24 2.61
C GLU A 193 -16.32 -21.60 2.82
N ALA A 194 -16.53 -20.91 3.93
CA ALA A 194 -17.80 -20.29 4.24
C ALA A 194 -18.16 -19.20 3.21
N ASP A 195 -19.47 -19.05 2.97
CA ASP A 195 -20.00 -17.98 2.12
C ASP A 195 -19.63 -16.61 2.71
N PRO A 196 -19.04 -15.71 1.92
CA PRO A 196 -18.71 -14.36 2.37
C PRO A 196 -19.90 -13.58 2.93
N ASP A 197 -21.08 -13.73 2.36
CA ASP A 197 -22.29 -13.05 2.85
C ASP A 197 -22.75 -13.60 4.20
N GLU A 198 -22.58 -14.91 4.44
CA GLU A 198 -22.84 -15.51 5.75
C GLU A 198 -21.88 -14.97 6.81
N ILE A 199 -20.58 -14.88 6.47
CA ILE A 199 -19.58 -14.28 7.37
C ILE A 199 -19.93 -12.82 7.66
N CYS A 200 -20.26 -12.02 6.62
CA CYS A 200 -20.66 -10.63 6.80
C CYS A 200 -21.85 -10.51 7.76
N ARG A 201 -22.90 -11.29 7.57
CA ARG A 201 -24.09 -11.25 8.44
C ARG A 201 -23.77 -11.56 9.90
N LEU A 202 -22.96 -12.58 10.17
CA LEU A 202 -22.57 -12.97 11.53
C LEU A 202 -21.67 -11.94 12.20
N VAL A 203 -20.69 -11.41 11.44
CA VAL A 203 -19.70 -10.47 11.98
C VAL A 203 -20.31 -9.09 12.20
N LEU A 204 -21.11 -8.57 11.24
CA LEU A 204 -21.71 -7.24 11.34
C LEU A 204 -22.71 -7.15 12.49
N GLY A 205 -23.53 -8.18 12.71
CA GLY A 205 -24.43 -8.22 13.87
C GLY A 205 -23.68 -8.13 15.21
N THR A 206 -22.53 -8.78 15.33
CA THR A 206 -21.73 -8.72 16.56
C THR A 206 -20.97 -7.40 16.71
N LEU A 207 -20.40 -6.90 15.61
CA LEU A 207 -19.67 -5.60 15.63
C LEU A 207 -20.61 -4.41 15.84
N GLY A 208 -21.88 -4.49 15.39
CA GLY A 208 -22.90 -3.50 15.67
C GLY A 208 -23.06 -3.26 17.17
N HIS A 209 -23.16 -4.33 17.94
CA HIS A 209 -23.22 -4.25 19.41
C HIS A 209 -21.90 -3.74 20.03
N LEU A 210 -20.76 -4.07 19.44
CA LEU A 210 -19.47 -3.59 19.92
C LEU A 210 -19.32 -2.09 19.73
N LEU A 211 -19.73 -1.55 18.58
CA LEU A 211 -19.56 -0.14 18.21
C LEU A 211 -20.73 0.76 18.60
N ASP A 212 -21.86 0.21 19.04
CA ASP A 212 -23.09 0.92 19.45
C ASP A 212 -23.74 1.86 18.40
N GLY A 213 -23.25 1.87 17.18
CA GLY A 213 -23.67 2.83 16.16
C GLY A 213 -23.94 2.27 14.76
N LEU A 214 -23.79 0.97 14.55
CA LEU A 214 -24.17 0.36 13.28
C LEU A 214 -25.68 0.08 13.27
N PRO A 215 -26.41 0.46 12.20
CA PRO A 215 -27.82 0.11 12.06
C PRO A 215 -27.94 -1.42 12.09
N GLU A 216 -28.86 -1.93 12.90
CA GLU A 216 -29.29 -3.33 12.81
C GLU A 216 -29.86 -3.52 11.41
N ASP A 217 -29.28 -4.44 10.62
CA ASP A 217 -29.86 -4.83 9.34
C ASP A 217 -31.30 -5.25 9.58
N GLY A 218 -32.25 -4.51 8.94
CA GLY A 218 -33.67 -4.53 9.18
C GLY A 218 -34.34 -5.90 9.15
N THR A 219 -34.21 -6.62 10.23
CA THR A 219 -35.18 -7.64 10.60
C THR A 219 -36.28 -6.91 11.37
N GLY A 220 -37.13 -6.18 10.63
CA GLY A 220 -38.40 -5.68 11.12
C GLY A 220 -39.25 -6.84 11.63
N GLY A 221 -39.03 -7.25 12.85
CA GLY A 221 -39.95 -8.02 13.62
C GLY A 221 -41.18 -7.15 13.89
N ALA A 222 -42.21 -7.32 13.09
CA ALA A 222 -43.53 -6.83 13.42
C ALA A 222 -43.87 -7.30 14.83
N ARG A 223 -43.83 -6.39 15.79
CA ARG A 223 -44.49 -6.61 17.08
C ARG A 223 -45.98 -6.58 16.79
N GLU A 224 -46.58 -7.75 16.65
CA GLU A 224 -47.99 -7.91 16.82
C GLU A 224 -48.36 -7.51 18.23
N GLU A 225 -49.04 -6.38 18.41
CA GLU A 225 -49.72 -6.05 19.65
C GLU A 225 -50.88 -7.04 19.85
N PRO A 226 -50.99 -7.72 20.99
CA PRO A 226 -52.18 -8.47 21.31
C PRO A 226 -53.29 -7.52 21.77
N SER A 227 -54.42 -7.58 21.08
CA SER A 227 -55.71 -6.98 21.49
C SER A 227 -56.25 -7.60 22.75
#